data_718848cc9de6a7484be565bebfe8083d
#
_entry.id   718848cc9de6a7484be565bebfe8083d
#
_cell.length_a   1.000
_cell.length_b   1.000
_cell.length_c   1.000
_cell.angle_alpha   90.00
_cell.angle_beta   90.00
_cell.angle_gamma   90.00
#
_symmetry.space_group_name_H-M   'P 1'
#
loop_
_entity.id
_entity.type
_entity.pdbx_description
1 polymer ?
#
loop_
_entity_poly.entity_id
_entity_poly.type
_entity_poly.pdbx_seq_one_letter_code
_entity_poly.pdbx_strand_id
1 'polypeptide(L)'
;MSEITDRLLTELIDKVKEIVRKEQSDRLRDIYLIGDIEKDTARAAIERLRELANENNKPITVYINSAGGNVTDGLALHDSIRHLVSNGVEVTIIVQGMAYSMGSVVLQAASPGRRLCFPHSWIMIHEPAKWAGWQSTTAAAQHLDRLKQMQNQIYLILSERSGKPLRQIIRDTKRIDFYLDATKAQEYGLIDDVLGPVDAVVADAAEGANPAEPDTEPLAPSDIAASERSADAPTH
;
A
#
# COMPACT_ATOMS: atom_id res chain seq x y z
N MET A 1 -35.47 30.22 -35.87
CA MET A 1 -34.46 29.14 -35.76
C MET A 1 -33.26 29.51 -34.86
N SER A 2 -32.84 30.78 -34.77
CA SER A 2 -31.70 31.19 -33.96
C SER A 2 -31.96 31.07 -32.45
N GLU A 3 -33.12 31.47 -31.92
CA GLU A 3 -33.44 31.43 -30.48
C GLU A 3 -33.44 30.03 -29.87
N ILE A 4 -33.93 29.03 -30.63
CA ILE A 4 -33.95 27.62 -30.16
C ILE A 4 -32.52 27.08 -30.13
N THR A 5 -31.69 27.43 -31.08
CA THR A 5 -30.28 27.00 -31.12
C THR A 5 -29.47 27.62 -30.01
N ASP A 6 -29.69 28.91 -29.74
CA ASP A 6 -29.00 29.62 -28.64
C ASP A 6 -29.41 29.08 -27.25
N ARG A 7 -30.66 28.75 -27.06
CA ARG A 7 -31.16 28.12 -25.85
C ARG A 7 -30.55 26.74 -25.61
N LEU A 8 -30.54 25.89 -26.66
CA LEU A 8 -29.94 24.55 -26.59
C LEU A 8 -28.42 24.62 -26.32
N LEU A 9 -27.73 25.59 -26.91
CA LEU A 9 -26.33 25.80 -26.71
C LEU A 9 -26.04 26.23 -25.24
N THR A 10 -26.86 27.14 -24.72
CA THR A 10 -26.74 27.58 -23.31
C THR A 10 -26.98 26.42 -22.35
N GLU A 11 -28.02 25.61 -22.55
CA GLU A 11 -28.29 24.42 -21.71
C GLU A 11 -27.13 23.39 -21.80
N LEU A 12 -26.53 23.20 -22.97
CA LEU A 12 -25.38 22.31 -23.14
C LEU A 12 -24.14 22.84 -22.40
N ILE A 13 -23.87 24.14 -22.54
CA ILE A 13 -22.76 24.80 -21.82
C ILE A 13 -22.92 24.67 -20.30
N ASP A 14 -24.10 24.87 -19.77
CA ASP A 14 -24.37 24.75 -18.34
C ASP A 14 -24.23 23.31 -17.84
N LYS A 15 -24.67 22.32 -18.60
CA LYS A 15 -24.43 20.90 -18.31
C LYS A 15 -22.94 20.55 -18.32
N VAL A 16 -22.19 21.04 -19.30
CA VAL A 16 -20.73 20.81 -19.37
C VAL A 16 -20.04 21.47 -18.16
N LYS A 17 -20.40 22.71 -17.79
CA LYS A 17 -19.86 23.37 -16.60
C LYS A 17 -20.18 22.58 -15.32
N GLU A 18 -21.38 22.03 -15.21
CA GLU A 18 -21.79 21.20 -14.05
C GLU A 18 -20.96 19.91 -13.98
N ILE A 19 -20.75 19.22 -15.11
CA ILE A 19 -19.91 18.02 -15.21
C ILE A 19 -18.48 18.34 -14.79
N VAL A 20 -17.89 19.41 -15.38
CA VAL A 20 -16.51 19.83 -15.05
C VAL A 20 -16.38 20.20 -13.57
N ARG A 21 -17.36 20.93 -13.01
CA ARG A 21 -17.37 21.29 -11.58
C ARG A 21 -17.48 20.04 -10.70
N LYS A 22 -18.31 19.06 -11.11
CA LYS A 22 -18.45 17.79 -10.39
C LYS A 22 -17.15 16.99 -10.41
N GLU A 23 -16.53 16.82 -11.59
CA GLU A 23 -15.24 16.12 -11.72
C GLU A 23 -14.11 16.81 -10.90
N GLN A 24 -14.05 18.15 -10.91
CA GLN A 24 -13.10 18.88 -10.10
C GLN A 24 -13.38 18.69 -8.59
N SER A 25 -14.65 18.73 -8.17
CA SER A 25 -15.04 18.48 -6.79
C SER A 25 -14.71 17.06 -6.34
N ASP A 26 -14.88 16.07 -7.21
CA ASP A 26 -14.58 14.68 -6.88
C ASP A 26 -13.05 14.45 -6.79
N ARG A 27 -12.23 15.06 -7.67
CA ARG A 27 -10.76 15.05 -7.59
C ARG A 27 -10.20 15.76 -6.34
N LEU A 28 -10.90 16.74 -5.80
CA LEU A 28 -10.53 17.42 -4.55
C LEU A 28 -10.69 16.52 -3.30
N ARG A 29 -11.27 15.33 -3.46
CA ARG A 29 -11.44 14.34 -2.38
C ARG A 29 -10.43 13.20 -2.44
N ASP A 30 -9.40 13.36 -3.26
CA ASP A 30 -8.28 12.44 -3.33
C ASP A 30 -7.20 12.81 -2.31
N ILE A 31 -6.65 11.78 -1.67
CA ILE A 31 -5.52 11.89 -0.73
C ILE A 31 -4.40 11.01 -1.24
N TYR A 32 -3.20 11.55 -1.28
CA TYR A 32 -2.02 10.83 -1.75
C TYR A 32 -1.09 10.51 -0.59
N LEU A 33 -0.96 9.22 -0.25
CA LEU A 33 -0.04 8.68 0.74
C LEU A 33 1.19 8.13 -0.01
N ILE A 34 2.12 9.01 -0.31
CA ILE A 34 3.33 8.71 -1.09
C ILE A 34 4.56 8.78 -0.19
N GLY A 35 5.40 7.74 -0.25
CA GLY A 35 6.61 7.61 0.58
C GLY A 35 6.34 6.95 1.92
N ASP A 36 7.20 7.23 2.91
CA ASP A 36 7.13 6.54 4.20
C ASP A 36 5.98 7.03 5.08
N ILE A 37 5.38 6.09 5.81
CA ILE A 37 4.34 6.37 6.80
C ILE A 37 5.03 6.74 8.12
N GLU A 38 5.12 8.03 8.36
CA GLU A 38 5.71 8.61 9.55
C GLU A 38 4.77 9.65 10.16
N LYS A 39 5.16 10.20 11.30
CA LYS A 39 4.34 11.15 12.07
C LYS A 39 3.73 12.27 11.21
N ASP A 40 4.50 12.90 10.34
CA ASP A 40 4.03 14.06 9.59
C ASP A 40 3.15 13.65 8.40
N THR A 41 3.50 12.57 7.68
CA THR A 41 2.70 12.06 6.56
C THR A 41 1.38 11.47 7.06
N ALA A 42 1.38 10.71 8.14
CA ALA A 42 0.17 10.16 8.75
C ALA A 42 -0.73 11.29 9.29
N ARG A 43 -0.16 12.28 9.99
CA ARG A 43 -0.91 13.43 10.50
C ARG A 43 -1.57 14.22 9.38
N ALA A 44 -0.83 14.56 8.33
CA ALA A 44 -1.38 15.30 7.19
C ALA A 44 -2.55 14.55 6.51
N ALA A 45 -2.41 13.23 6.34
CA ALA A 45 -3.47 12.40 5.79
C ALA A 45 -4.71 12.36 6.71
N ILE A 46 -4.53 12.23 8.03
CA ILE A 46 -5.61 12.23 9.02
C ILE A 46 -6.32 13.58 9.06
N GLU A 47 -5.60 14.68 9.05
CA GLU A 47 -6.16 16.04 9.01
C GLU A 47 -7.01 16.21 7.75
N ARG A 48 -6.49 15.82 6.59
CA ARG A 48 -7.21 15.92 5.32
C ARG A 48 -8.45 15.01 5.28
N LEU A 49 -8.38 13.81 5.79
CA LEU A 49 -9.54 12.90 5.93
C LEU A 49 -10.66 13.55 6.75
N ARG A 50 -10.32 14.18 7.89
CA ARG A 50 -11.27 14.85 8.76
C ARG A 50 -11.88 16.10 8.11
N GLU A 51 -11.09 16.91 7.43
CA GLU A 51 -11.58 18.07 6.68
C GLU A 51 -12.63 17.63 5.67
N LEU A 52 -12.30 16.64 4.82
CA LEU A 52 -13.20 16.13 3.78
C LEU A 52 -14.48 15.54 4.37
N ALA A 53 -14.38 14.80 5.48
CA ALA A 53 -15.55 14.23 6.15
C ALA A 53 -16.44 15.30 6.81
N ASN A 54 -15.85 16.40 7.32
CA ASN A 54 -16.61 17.51 7.88
C ASN A 54 -17.35 18.32 6.81
N GLU A 55 -16.83 18.37 5.58
CA GLU A 55 -17.54 19.03 4.47
C GLU A 55 -18.83 18.32 4.08
N ASN A 56 -18.77 17.00 3.93
CA ASN A 56 -19.89 16.14 3.58
C ASN A 56 -19.48 14.65 3.62
N ASN A 57 -20.47 13.75 3.51
CA ASN A 57 -20.27 12.29 3.52
C ASN A 57 -19.99 11.68 2.11
N LYS A 58 -19.56 12.48 1.12
CA LYS A 58 -19.19 11.93 -0.18
C LYS A 58 -17.98 11.01 -0.06
N PRO A 59 -17.82 10.04 -0.97
CA PRO A 59 -16.68 9.15 -0.99
C PRO A 59 -15.33 9.88 -1.01
N ILE A 60 -14.34 9.28 -0.34
CA ILE A 60 -12.94 9.73 -0.31
C ILE A 60 -12.08 8.65 -0.93
N THR A 61 -11.12 9.04 -1.77
CA THR A 61 -10.14 8.11 -2.35
C THR A 61 -8.76 8.38 -1.76
N VAL A 62 -8.09 7.32 -1.31
CA VAL A 62 -6.69 7.36 -0.83
C VAL A 62 -5.83 6.57 -1.80
N TYR A 63 -4.88 7.22 -2.44
CA TYR A 63 -3.87 6.57 -3.28
C TYR A 63 -2.63 6.26 -2.43
N ILE A 64 -2.21 5.00 -2.41
CA ILE A 64 -1.02 4.56 -1.66
C ILE A 64 0.09 4.18 -2.62
N ASN A 65 1.29 4.76 -2.38
CA ASN A 65 2.57 4.30 -2.90
C ASN A 65 3.60 4.41 -1.79
N SER A 66 3.71 3.37 -0.95
CA SER A 66 4.47 3.43 0.30
C SER A 66 5.20 2.12 0.60
N ALA A 67 6.46 2.23 0.99
CA ALA A 67 7.24 1.12 1.54
C ALA A 67 6.85 0.75 2.98
N GLY A 68 5.95 1.50 3.59
CA GLY A 68 5.54 1.32 4.98
C GLY A 68 6.11 2.39 5.89
N GLY A 69 6.44 2.03 7.14
CA GLY A 69 7.02 2.97 8.09
C GLY A 69 6.61 2.72 9.54
N ASN A 70 6.40 3.77 10.30
CA ASN A 70 6.14 3.68 11.73
C ASN A 70 4.80 3.00 12.04
N VAL A 71 4.84 1.94 12.86
CA VAL A 71 3.65 1.15 13.21
C VAL A 71 2.61 1.99 13.95
N THR A 72 3.02 2.84 14.89
CA THR A 72 2.08 3.64 15.69
C THR A 72 1.38 4.69 14.83
N ASP A 73 2.12 5.36 13.95
CA ASP A 73 1.57 6.38 13.04
C ASP A 73 0.67 5.72 11.98
N GLY A 74 1.06 4.55 11.47
CA GLY A 74 0.25 3.80 10.52
C GLY A 74 -1.05 3.27 11.13
N LEU A 75 -1.03 2.77 12.38
CA LEU A 75 -2.24 2.36 13.09
C LEU A 75 -3.15 3.55 13.39
N ALA A 76 -2.60 4.73 13.72
CA ALA A 76 -3.39 5.94 13.92
C ALA A 76 -4.13 6.36 12.64
N LEU A 77 -3.45 6.25 11.48
CA LEU A 77 -4.07 6.50 10.17
C LEU A 77 -5.12 5.44 9.83
N HIS A 78 -4.79 4.15 10.02
CA HIS A 78 -5.73 3.04 9.84
C HIS A 78 -7.01 3.26 10.64
N ASP A 79 -6.89 3.52 11.95
CA ASP A 79 -8.04 3.67 12.83
C ASP A 79 -8.85 4.93 12.50
N SER A 80 -8.20 6.01 12.07
CA SER A 80 -8.88 7.22 11.61
C SER A 80 -9.74 6.94 10.36
N ILE A 81 -9.23 6.17 9.40
CA ILE A 81 -10.02 5.74 8.23
C ILE A 81 -11.18 4.84 8.67
N ARG A 82 -10.91 3.83 9.52
CA ARG A 82 -11.94 2.93 10.03
C ARG A 82 -13.04 3.67 10.79
N HIS A 83 -12.70 4.70 11.55
CA HIS A 83 -13.67 5.55 12.22
C HIS A 83 -14.61 6.27 11.23
N LEU A 84 -14.07 6.83 10.15
CA LEU A 84 -14.88 7.45 9.09
C LEU A 84 -15.78 6.43 8.41
N VAL A 85 -15.26 5.26 8.07
CA VAL A 85 -16.05 4.17 7.47
C VAL A 85 -17.18 3.74 8.39
N SER A 86 -16.95 3.62 9.70
CA SER A 86 -18.00 3.27 10.68
C SER A 86 -19.07 4.35 10.82
N ASN A 87 -18.75 5.61 10.49
CA ASN A 87 -19.67 6.73 10.45
C ASN A 87 -20.35 6.95 9.08
N GLY A 88 -20.23 5.99 8.16
CA GLY A 88 -20.92 6.00 6.88
C GLY A 88 -20.23 6.77 5.76
N VAL A 89 -18.96 7.19 5.93
CA VAL A 89 -18.16 7.74 4.84
C VAL A 89 -17.53 6.59 4.07
N GLU A 90 -17.81 6.48 2.77
CA GLU A 90 -17.13 5.50 1.92
C GLU A 90 -15.68 5.95 1.67
N VAL A 91 -14.72 5.07 2.00
CA VAL A 91 -13.30 5.30 1.73
C VAL A 91 -12.78 4.20 0.82
N THR A 92 -12.36 4.58 -0.38
CA THR A 92 -11.65 3.70 -1.32
C THR A 92 -10.16 3.89 -1.13
N ILE A 93 -9.41 2.78 -1.09
CA ILE A 93 -7.94 2.83 -1.05
C ILE A 93 -7.41 2.11 -2.29
N ILE A 94 -6.58 2.82 -3.06
CA ILE A 94 -6.02 2.34 -4.33
C ILE A 94 -4.50 2.26 -4.22
N VAL A 95 -3.94 1.07 -4.41
CA VAL A 95 -2.48 0.90 -4.46
C VAL A 95 -1.96 1.31 -5.84
N GLN A 96 -1.04 2.26 -5.84
CA GLN A 96 -0.37 2.79 -7.03
C GLN A 96 1.14 2.56 -6.91
N GLY A 97 1.62 1.46 -7.44
CA GLY A 97 3.01 1.02 -7.33
C GLY A 97 3.21 0.04 -6.18
N MET A 98 3.17 0.47 -4.91
CA MET A 98 3.37 -0.44 -3.78
C MET A 98 2.58 -0.07 -2.54
N ALA A 99 2.18 -1.10 -1.79
CA ALA A 99 1.71 -0.99 -0.42
C ALA A 99 2.43 -2.05 0.43
N TYR A 100 3.58 -1.68 1.01
CA TYR A 100 4.42 -2.60 1.77
C TYR A 100 4.31 -2.34 3.27
N SER A 101 4.52 -3.38 4.08
CA SER A 101 4.60 -3.27 5.54
C SER A 101 3.38 -2.53 6.11
N MET A 102 3.56 -1.39 6.79
CA MET A 102 2.45 -0.57 7.28
C MET A 102 1.54 -0.03 6.17
N GLY A 103 2.03 0.15 4.93
CA GLY A 103 1.19 0.51 3.79
C GLY A 103 0.13 -0.56 3.50
N SER A 104 0.51 -1.85 3.60
CA SER A 104 -0.44 -2.96 3.44
C SER A 104 -1.47 -3.03 4.57
N VAL A 105 -1.12 -2.59 5.77
CA VAL A 105 -2.04 -2.52 6.93
C VAL A 105 -3.03 -1.37 6.77
N VAL A 106 -2.55 -0.18 6.36
CA VAL A 106 -3.42 0.98 6.09
C VAL A 106 -4.42 0.65 4.98
N LEU A 107 -4.01 -0.09 3.94
CA LEU A 107 -4.90 -0.58 2.88
C LEU A 107 -6.12 -1.33 3.44
N GLN A 108 -5.95 -2.07 4.55
CA GLN A 108 -7.05 -2.82 5.15
C GLN A 108 -8.10 -1.93 5.82
N ALA A 109 -7.86 -0.64 5.97
CA ALA A 109 -8.83 0.29 6.55
C ALA A 109 -9.97 0.69 5.59
N ALA A 110 -9.84 0.46 4.30
CA ALA A 110 -10.84 0.79 3.29
C ALA A 110 -12.23 0.22 3.61
N SER A 111 -13.26 0.84 3.06
CA SER A 111 -14.63 0.32 3.06
C SER A 111 -14.69 -1.09 2.46
N PRO A 112 -15.66 -1.94 2.82
CA PRO A 112 -15.82 -3.25 2.22
C PRO A 112 -15.93 -3.16 0.69
N GLY A 113 -15.15 -3.98 -0.04
CA GLY A 113 -15.10 -3.97 -1.51
C GLY A 113 -14.33 -2.79 -2.12
N ARG A 114 -13.60 -2.01 -1.32
CA ARG A 114 -12.93 -0.78 -1.76
C ARG A 114 -11.41 -0.78 -1.59
N ARG A 115 -10.80 -1.97 -1.43
CA ARG A 115 -9.35 -2.15 -1.49
C ARG A 115 -8.97 -2.48 -2.92
N LEU A 116 -8.44 -1.52 -3.65
CA LEU A 116 -8.15 -1.65 -5.07
C LEU A 116 -6.66 -1.52 -5.35
N CYS A 117 -6.21 -2.05 -6.47
CA CYS A 117 -4.83 -1.85 -6.88
C CYS A 117 -4.69 -1.76 -8.41
N PHE A 118 -3.68 -1.05 -8.90
CA PHE A 118 -3.33 -1.08 -10.31
C PHE A 118 -2.61 -2.40 -10.68
N PRO A 119 -2.67 -2.86 -11.95
CA PRO A 119 -2.19 -4.17 -12.37
C PRO A 119 -0.71 -4.45 -12.06
N HIS A 120 0.13 -3.42 -12.11
CA HIS A 120 1.57 -3.54 -11.86
C HIS A 120 1.97 -3.18 -10.41
N SER A 121 1.00 -3.05 -9.52
CA SER A 121 1.27 -2.76 -8.12
C SER A 121 1.60 -4.04 -7.35
N TRP A 122 2.36 -3.85 -6.26
CA TRP A 122 2.79 -4.92 -5.38
C TRP A 122 2.33 -4.65 -3.95
N ILE A 123 2.03 -5.71 -3.25
CA ILE A 123 1.71 -5.67 -1.82
C ILE A 123 2.70 -6.57 -1.10
N MET A 124 3.19 -6.10 0.06
CA MET A 124 4.09 -6.91 0.89
C MET A 124 3.65 -6.86 2.33
N ILE A 125 3.56 -8.03 2.93
CA ILE A 125 3.34 -8.21 4.35
C ILE A 125 4.51 -8.95 4.98
N HIS A 126 4.90 -8.55 6.16
CA HIS A 126 6.00 -9.16 6.89
C HIS A 126 5.83 -9.01 8.42
N GLU A 127 6.69 -9.68 9.14
CA GLU A 127 6.81 -9.54 10.58
C GLU A 127 7.35 -8.12 10.93
N PRO A 128 6.67 -7.34 11.79
CA PRO A 128 7.18 -6.04 12.19
C PRO A 128 8.56 -6.16 12.83
N ALA A 129 9.49 -5.37 12.34
CA ALA A 129 10.85 -5.28 12.87
C ALA A 129 11.12 -3.86 13.41
N LYS A 130 11.82 -3.77 14.53
CA LYS A 130 12.30 -2.50 15.08
C LYS A 130 13.68 -2.69 15.69
N TRP A 131 14.59 -1.81 15.30
CA TRP A 131 15.88 -1.76 15.97
C TRP A 131 15.74 -1.15 17.36
N ALA A 132 16.23 -1.87 18.40
CA ALA A 132 16.03 -1.48 19.80
C ALA A 132 17.17 -0.65 20.39
N GLY A 133 18.30 -0.54 19.72
CA GLY A 133 19.48 0.17 20.24
C GLY A 133 20.06 -0.43 21.52
N TRP A 134 20.90 0.32 22.22
CA TRP A 134 21.43 -0.04 23.54
C TRP A 134 20.39 0.24 24.60
N GLN A 135 19.98 -0.80 25.35
CA GLN A 135 18.96 -0.72 26.39
C GLN A 135 19.34 -1.57 27.60
N SER A 136 18.79 -1.25 28.79
CA SER A 136 18.83 -2.16 29.91
C SER A 136 18.04 -3.44 29.64
N THR A 137 18.36 -4.55 30.30
CA THR A 137 17.64 -5.82 30.09
C THR A 137 16.13 -5.70 30.36
N THR A 138 15.74 -4.91 31.36
CA THR A 138 14.33 -4.65 31.69
C THR A 138 13.65 -3.86 30.59
N ALA A 139 14.28 -2.80 30.09
CA ALA A 139 13.73 -2.00 28.98
C ALA A 139 13.62 -2.83 27.69
N ALA A 140 14.60 -3.69 27.40
CA ALA A 140 14.57 -4.60 26.27
C ALA A 140 13.41 -5.60 26.34
N ALA A 141 13.15 -6.18 27.54
CA ALA A 141 12.03 -7.08 27.76
C ALA A 141 10.68 -6.37 27.54
N GLN A 142 10.49 -5.19 28.15
CA GLN A 142 9.27 -4.39 27.96
C GLN A 142 9.06 -3.99 26.49
N HIS A 143 10.15 -3.64 25.81
CA HIS A 143 10.09 -3.28 24.40
C HIS A 143 9.67 -4.47 23.52
N LEU A 144 10.22 -5.66 23.79
CA LEU A 144 9.87 -6.90 23.10
C LEU A 144 8.38 -7.26 23.30
N ASP A 145 7.88 -7.14 24.54
CA ASP A 145 6.48 -7.43 24.83
C ASP A 145 5.54 -6.46 24.10
N ARG A 146 5.87 -5.18 24.06
CA ARG A 146 5.12 -4.18 23.31
C ARG A 146 5.14 -4.47 21.80
N LEU A 147 6.31 -4.84 21.26
CA LEU A 147 6.43 -5.19 19.83
C LEU A 147 5.57 -6.40 19.50
N LYS A 148 5.56 -7.44 20.33
CA LYS A 148 4.68 -8.61 20.16
C LYS A 148 3.19 -8.24 20.18
N GLN A 149 2.77 -7.33 21.07
CA GLN A 149 1.40 -6.86 21.12
C GLN A 149 1.01 -6.14 19.81
N MET A 150 1.86 -5.23 19.32
CA MET A 150 1.64 -4.52 18.06
C MET A 150 1.64 -5.47 16.87
N GLN A 151 2.53 -6.43 16.82
CA GLN A 151 2.56 -7.50 15.81
C GLN A 151 1.26 -8.28 15.79
N ASN A 152 0.76 -8.67 16.96
CA ASN A 152 -0.51 -9.40 17.05
C ASN A 152 -1.69 -8.56 16.54
N GLN A 153 -1.73 -7.27 16.85
CA GLN A 153 -2.76 -6.36 16.32
C GLN A 153 -2.72 -6.30 14.78
N ILE A 154 -1.53 -6.14 14.20
CA ILE A 154 -1.34 -6.13 12.74
C ILE A 154 -1.82 -7.45 12.12
N TYR A 155 -1.42 -8.57 12.69
CA TYR A 155 -1.83 -9.88 12.20
C TYR A 155 -3.34 -10.13 12.29
N LEU A 156 -3.99 -9.62 13.34
CA LEU A 156 -5.45 -9.68 13.46
C LEU A 156 -6.14 -8.84 12.38
N ILE A 157 -5.67 -7.62 12.11
CA ILE A 157 -6.18 -6.79 11.03
C ILE A 157 -6.06 -7.52 9.67
N LEU A 158 -4.86 -8.03 9.36
CA LEU A 158 -4.62 -8.77 8.12
C LEU A 158 -5.47 -10.03 8.01
N SER A 159 -5.61 -10.79 9.10
CA SER A 159 -6.43 -12.01 9.16
C SER A 159 -7.91 -11.72 8.94
N GLU A 160 -8.47 -10.75 9.66
CA GLU A 160 -9.86 -10.35 9.55
C GLU A 160 -10.20 -9.88 8.13
N ARG A 161 -9.35 -9.03 7.57
CA ARG A 161 -9.62 -8.38 6.29
C ARG A 161 -9.34 -9.28 5.07
N SER A 162 -8.38 -10.18 5.15
CA SER A 162 -8.09 -11.15 4.09
C SER A 162 -8.96 -12.41 4.15
N GLY A 163 -9.61 -12.66 5.27
CA GLY A 163 -10.31 -13.93 5.52
C GLY A 163 -9.39 -15.12 5.75
N LYS A 164 -8.06 -14.91 5.78
CA LYS A 164 -7.10 -15.99 6.07
C LYS A 164 -7.01 -16.22 7.57
N PRO A 165 -6.92 -17.49 8.02
CA PRO A 165 -6.69 -17.79 9.43
C PRO A 165 -5.42 -17.12 9.97
N LEU A 166 -5.47 -16.60 11.20
CA LEU A 166 -4.33 -15.93 11.85
C LEU A 166 -3.04 -16.76 11.78
N ARG A 167 -3.13 -18.07 12.00
CA ARG A 167 -1.98 -18.98 11.89
C ARG A 167 -1.36 -19.02 10.49
N GLN A 168 -2.14 -18.75 9.44
CA GLN A 168 -1.63 -18.69 8.08
C GLN A 168 -0.87 -17.37 7.87
N ILE A 169 -1.43 -16.23 8.30
CA ILE A 169 -0.73 -14.92 8.25
C ILE A 169 0.63 -15.03 8.95
N ILE A 170 0.66 -15.58 10.17
CA ILE A 170 1.90 -15.77 10.94
C ILE A 170 2.89 -16.66 10.19
N ARG A 171 2.45 -17.77 9.61
CA ARG A 171 3.32 -18.70 8.87
C ARG A 171 3.91 -18.03 7.63
N ASP A 172 3.08 -17.33 6.87
CA ASP A 172 3.45 -16.78 5.57
C ASP A 172 4.35 -15.54 5.70
N THR A 173 4.32 -14.86 6.86
CA THR A 173 5.14 -13.67 7.15
C THR A 173 6.35 -13.94 8.03
N LYS A 174 6.48 -15.15 8.59
CA LYS A 174 7.53 -15.46 9.56
C LYS A 174 8.91 -15.49 8.91
N ARG A 175 9.76 -14.53 9.28
CA ARG A 175 11.16 -14.39 8.86
C ARG A 175 11.36 -14.17 7.35
N ILE A 176 10.31 -13.77 6.63
CA ILE A 176 10.37 -13.46 5.21
C ILE A 176 9.50 -12.27 4.89
N ASP A 177 9.87 -11.52 3.87
CA ASP A 177 9.01 -10.54 3.23
C ASP A 177 8.14 -11.28 2.22
N PHE A 178 6.83 -11.30 2.47
CA PHE A 178 5.87 -12.00 1.62
C PHE A 178 5.29 -11.03 0.59
N TYR A 179 5.87 -11.07 -0.62
CA TYR A 179 5.49 -10.23 -1.75
C TYR A 179 4.39 -10.86 -2.59
N LEU A 180 3.44 -10.04 -2.98
CA LEU A 180 2.28 -10.41 -3.79
C LEU A 180 2.10 -9.37 -4.91
N ASP A 181 2.08 -9.83 -6.17
CA ASP A 181 1.56 -9.04 -7.27
C ASP A 181 0.04 -8.83 -7.13
N ALA A 182 -0.55 -8.00 -7.98
CA ALA A 182 -1.97 -7.63 -7.91
C ALA A 182 -2.89 -8.87 -7.89
N THR A 183 -2.66 -9.84 -8.78
CA THR A 183 -3.47 -11.06 -8.88
C THR A 183 -3.37 -11.91 -7.62
N LYS A 184 -2.14 -12.16 -7.15
CA LYS A 184 -1.93 -12.93 -5.91
C LYS A 184 -2.47 -12.23 -4.67
N ALA A 185 -2.39 -10.89 -4.63
CA ALA A 185 -2.95 -10.10 -3.53
C ALA A 185 -4.48 -10.21 -3.48
N GLN A 186 -5.16 -10.26 -4.64
CA GLN A 186 -6.59 -10.50 -4.73
C GLN A 186 -6.94 -11.93 -4.28
N GLU A 187 -6.26 -12.95 -4.77
CA GLU A 187 -6.43 -14.36 -4.37
C GLU A 187 -6.17 -14.58 -2.88
N TYR A 188 -5.23 -13.84 -2.33
CA TYR A 188 -4.92 -13.86 -0.90
C TYR A 188 -5.97 -13.13 -0.06
N GLY A 189 -6.74 -12.21 -0.66
CA GLY A 189 -7.77 -11.42 -0.01
C GLY A 189 -7.27 -10.11 0.61
N LEU A 190 -6.08 -9.64 0.26
CA LEU A 190 -5.56 -8.35 0.71
C LEU A 190 -6.13 -7.17 -0.07
N ILE A 191 -6.65 -7.41 -1.26
CA ILE A 191 -7.41 -6.46 -2.08
C ILE A 191 -8.72 -7.08 -2.54
N ASP A 192 -9.64 -6.22 -2.95
CA ASP A 192 -10.97 -6.62 -3.43
C ASP A 192 -11.00 -6.71 -4.95
N ASP A 193 -10.27 -5.81 -5.66
CA ASP A 193 -10.24 -5.82 -7.13
C ASP A 193 -8.97 -5.18 -7.71
N VAL A 194 -8.68 -5.49 -8.98
CA VAL A 194 -7.58 -4.94 -9.77
C VAL A 194 -8.13 -3.99 -10.82
N LEU A 195 -7.64 -2.75 -10.85
CA LEU A 195 -8.08 -1.72 -11.78
C LEU A 195 -7.42 -1.87 -13.15
N GLY A 196 -8.24 -1.96 -14.22
CA GLY A 196 -7.76 -2.04 -15.60
C GLY A 196 -7.79 -3.46 -16.18
N PRO A 197 -7.44 -3.62 -17.48
CA PRO A 197 -7.47 -4.90 -18.13
C PRO A 197 -6.35 -5.81 -17.61
N VAL A 198 -6.72 -6.78 -16.77
CA VAL A 198 -5.82 -7.84 -16.29
C VAL A 198 -5.43 -8.77 -17.45
N ASP A 199 -6.27 -8.86 -18.48
CA ASP A 199 -6.15 -9.81 -19.59
C ASP A 199 -4.97 -9.54 -20.53
N ALA A 200 -4.42 -8.33 -20.54
CA ALA A 200 -3.26 -7.98 -21.37
C ALA A 200 -1.91 -8.40 -20.77
N VAL A 201 -1.83 -8.63 -19.46
CA VAL A 201 -0.56 -8.91 -18.75
C VAL A 201 -0.31 -10.40 -18.60
N VAL A 202 -1.36 -11.21 -18.53
CA VAL A 202 -1.25 -12.66 -18.29
C VAL A 202 -1.00 -13.42 -19.60
N ALA A 203 -1.50 -12.94 -20.75
CA ALA A 203 -1.29 -13.58 -22.04
C ALA A 203 0.17 -13.51 -22.51
N ASP A 204 0.87 -12.40 -22.25
CA ASP A 204 2.26 -12.20 -22.67
C ASP A 204 3.28 -12.97 -21.79
N ALA A 205 2.92 -13.21 -20.52
CA ALA A 205 3.78 -13.97 -19.61
C ALA A 205 3.72 -15.49 -19.82
N ALA A 206 2.63 -15.99 -20.43
CA ALA A 206 2.46 -17.42 -20.67
C ALA A 206 3.11 -17.86 -21.99
N GLU A 207 3.29 -16.98 -22.99
CA GLU A 207 3.91 -17.30 -24.26
C GLU A 207 5.43 -17.02 -24.33
N GLY A 208 5.98 -16.25 -23.37
CA GLY A 208 7.40 -15.85 -23.37
C GLY A 208 8.33 -16.59 -22.42
N ALA A 209 7.82 -17.43 -21.56
CA ALA A 209 8.64 -18.15 -20.59
C ALA A 209 9.08 -19.53 -21.12
N ASN A 210 10.01 -19.51 -22.05
CA ASN A 210 10.96 -20.61 -22.16
C ASN A 210 12.14 -20.25 -21.22
N PRO A 211 12.28 -20.91 -20.06
CA PRO A 211 13.43 -20.66 -19.21
C PRO A 211 14.66 -21.20 -19.94
N ALA A 212 15.44 -20.29 -20.54
CA ALA A 212 16.82 -20.62 -20.84
C ALA A 212 17.48 -20.98 -19.50
N GLU A 213 17.91 -22.22 -19.38
CA GLU A 213 18.75 -22.66 -18.27
C GLU A 213 19.92 -21.67 -18.14
N PRO A 214 20.23 -21.18 -16.93
CA PRO A 214 21.42 -20.37 -16.76
C PRO A 214 22.64 -21.25 -17.11
N ASP A 215 23.40 -20.82 -18.10
CA ASP A 215 24.75 -21.36 -18.35
C ASP A 215 25.60 -21.13 -17.09
N THR A 216 25.56 -22.08 -16.20
CA THR A 216 26.52 -22.17 -15.10
C THR A 216 27.77 -22.87 -15.57
N GLU A 217 28.63 -22.17 -16.30
CA GLU A 217 30.04 -22.53 -16.30
C GLU A 217 30.63 -22.24 -14.92
N PRO A 218 31.23 -23.22 -14.25
CA PRO A 218 31.87 -22.98 -12.96
C PRO A 218 33.12 -22.10 -13.21
N LEU A 219 33.15 -20.93 -12.57
CA LEU A 219 34.31 -20.03 -12.54
C LEU A 219 35.55 -20.84 -12.11
N ALA A 220 36.62 -20.80 -12.94
CA ALA A 220 37.87 -21.45 -12.65
C ALA A 220 38.52 -20.85 -11.39
N PRO A 221 39.23 -21.65 -10.58
CA PRO A 221 39.81 -21.20 -9.29
C PRO A 221 40.85 -20.06 -9.39
N SER A 222 41.24 -19.64 -10.60
CA SER A 222 42.24 -18.59 -10.85
C SER A 222 41.69 -17.15 -10.67
N ASP A 223 40.36 -16.96 -10.67
CA ASP A 223 39.78 -15.60 -10.65
C ASP A 223 39.48 -15.07 -9.26
N ILE A 224 39.59 -15.92 -8.23
CA ILE A 224 39.37 -15.54 -6.82
C ILE A 224 40.62 -14.90 -6.19
N ALA A 225 41.80 -15.12 -6.73
CA ALA A 225 43.06 -14.64 -6.13
C ALA A 225 43.44 -13.20 -6.48
N ALA A 226 42.71 -12.53 -7.37
CA ALA A 226 43.03 -11.18 -7.84
C ALA A 226 42.33 -10.05 -7.06
N SER A 227 41.26 -10.34 -6.30
CA SER A 227 40.48 -9.31 -5.56
C SER A 227 40.98 -9.04 -4.13
N GLU A 228 41.85 -9.87 -3.57
CA GLU A 228 42.35 -9.74 -2.18
C GLU A 228 43.66 -8.96 -2.01
N ARG A 229 44.26 -8.41 -3.07
CA ARG A 229 45.54 -7.70 -2.99
C ARG A 229 45.52 -6.20 -3.08
N SER A 230 44.37 -5.58 -2.87
CA SER A 230 44.20 -4.10 -2.98
C SER A 230 43.83 -3.38 -1.69
N ALA A 231 43.95 -4.02 -0.54
CA ALA A 231 43.56 -3.39 0.74
C ALA A 231 44.64 -3.61 1.81
N ASP A 232 45.90 -3.17 1.55
CA ASP A 232 46.85 -2.93 2.63
C ASP A 232 47.96 -2.00 2.12
N ALA A 233 47.84 -0.72 2.40
CA ALA A 233 48.97 0.21 2.42
C ALA A 233 48.79 1.17 3.61
N PRO A 234 49.68 1.18 4.59
CA PRO A 234 49.60 2.13 5.73
C PRO A 234 50.19 3.46 5.27
N THR A 235 49.44 4.54 5.55
CA THR A 235 50.02 5.90 5.55
C THR A 235 50.35 6.31 6.96
N HIS A 236 51.58 6.79 7.08
CA HIS A 236 52.23 7.38 8.26
C HIS A 236 51.42 8.51 8.91
#